data_5d33cd441345711af84e0dc7bcae78bc
#
_entry.id   5d33cd441345711af84e0dc7bcae78bc
#
_cell.length_a   1.000
_cell.length_b   1.000
_cell.length_c   1.000
_cell.angle_alpha   90.00
_cell.angle_beta   90.00
_cell.angle_gamma   90.00
#
_symmetry.space_group_name_H-M   'P 1'
#
loop_
_entity.id
_entity.type
_entity.pdbx_description
1 polymer ?
#
loop_
_entity_poly.entity_id
_entity_poly.type
_entity_poly.pdbx_seq_one_letter_code
_entity_poly.pdbx_strand_id
1 'polypeptide(L)'
;MTDNHAEHMRGLLELLNKLPPRPQITFRGYVDRTVDRMRVVGSPALTSTSHSLETATNNLARPEVAIVVGANGRDLTPIYAVDPDFNLQEVTYLPNSYFLQHVTHEYNGVTIQVYEEIVLNSDSAGFTIAHPLHTWDPVLAILDPALRSARERPLPMPEGSSDRFLEPIH
;
A
#
# COMPACT_ATOMS: atom_id res chain seq x y z
N MET A 1 -6.06 14.78 27.75
CA MET A 1 -6.45 13.72 26.77
C MET A 1 -5.45 13.53 25.61
N THR A 2 -4.51 14.42 25.39
CA THR A 2 -3.52 14.38 24.28
C THR A 2 -2.32 13.45 24.52
N ASP A 3 -1.94 13.14 25.76
CA ASP A 3 -0.76 12.32 26.07
C ASP A 3 -0.89 10.84 25.65
N ASN A 4 -2.07 10.26 25.82
CA ASN A 4 -2.31 8.84 25.55
C ASN A 4 -2.18 8.49 24.05
N HIS A 5 -2.59 9.41 23.16
CA HIS A 5 -2.49 9.20 21.71
C HIS A 5 -1.03 9.26 21.22
N ALA A 6 -0.25 10.20 21.74
CA ALA A 6 1.16 10.33 21.38
C ALA A 6 2.01 9.14 21.88
N GLU A 7 1.72 8.62 23.07
CA GLU A 7 2.35 7.40 23.61
C GLU A 7 1.98 6.17 22.78
N HIS A 8 0.72 6.03 22.39
CA HIS A 8 0.26 4.92 21.55
C HIS A 8 0.93 4.94 20.18
N MET A 9 1.00 6.11 19.54
CA MET A 9 1.70 6.27 18.24
C MET A 9 3.19 5.99 18.37
N ARG A 10 3.84 6.41 19.44
CA ARG A 10 5.25 6.09 19.69
C ARG A 10 5.48 4.59 19.82
N GLY A 11 4.65 3.90 20.61
CA GLY A 11 4.73 2.45 20.77
C GLY A 11 4.53 1.70 19.45
N LEU A 12 3.59 2.16 18.61
CA LEU A 12 3.37 1.60 17.29
C LEU A 12 4.59 1.79 16.38
N LEU A 13 5.17 3.00 16.34
CA LEU A 13 6.36 3.26 15.54
C LEU A 13 7.58 2.44 16.01
N GLU A 14 7.75 2.27 17.33
CA GLU A 14 8.80 1.41 17.89
C GLU A 14 8.61 -0.06 17.46
N LEU A 15 7.37 -0.54 17.45
CA LEU A 15 7.05 -1.88 17.01
C LEU A 15 7.33 -2.05 15.51
N LEU A 16 6.86 -1.13 14.67
CA LEU A 16 7.09 -1.14 13.23
C LEU A 16 8.58 -1.10 12.89
N ASN A 17 9.38 -0.34 13.63
CA ASN A 17 10.83 -0.28 13.43
C ASN A 17 11.55 -1.59 13.75
N LYS A 18 10.96 -2.47 14.57
CA LYS A 18 11.50 -3.82 14.85
C LYS A 18 11.20 -4.83 13.75
N LEU A 19 10.20 -4.58 12.92
CA LEU A 19 9.86 -5.44 11.79
C LEU A 19 10.85 -5.20 10.63
N PRO A 20 11.38 -6.27 10.00
CA PRO A 20 12.29 -6.11 8.88
C PRO A 20 11.55 -5.50 7.67
N PRO A 21 12.18 -4.53 6.98
CA PRO A 21 11.68 -4.06 5.69
C PRO A 21 11.79 -5.18 4.66
N ARG A 22 10.83 -5.26 3.74
CA ARG A 22 10.85 -6.25 2.66
C ARG A 22 10.41 -5.63 1.34
N PRO A 23 11.08 -5.98 0.22
CA PRO A 23 10.58 -5.70 -1.11
C PRO A 23 9.26 -6.41 -1.35
N GLN A 24 8.25 -5.69 -1.81
CA GLN A 24 6.92 -6.26 -2.05
C GLN A 24 6.06 -5.40 -2.95
N ILE A 25 5.07 -6.03 -3.56
CA ILE A 25 3.99 -5.37 -4.29
C ILE A 25 2.71 -5.57 -3.48
N THR A 26 2.04 -4.47 -3.20
CA THR A 26 0.82 -4.42 -2.38
C THR A 26 -0.24 -3.53 -3.02
N PHE A 27 -1.43 -3.51 -2.45
CA PHE A 27 -2.60 -2.83 -3.01
C PHE A 27 -3.18 -1.78 -2.05
N ARG A 28 -3.85 -0.78 -2.64
CA ARG A 28 -4.77 0.17 -2.00
C ARG A 28 -5.98 0.38 -2.90
N GLY A 29 -7.09 0.82 -2.33
CA GLY A 29 -8.34 1.04 -3.06
C GLY A 29 -8.58 2.49 -3.51
N TYR A 30 -7.56 3.34 -3.46
CA TYR A 30 -7.68 4.74 -3.88
C TYR A 30 -6.73 5.06 -5.02
N VAL A 31 -7.26 5.66 -6.10
CA VAL A 31 -6.51 6.23 -7.21
C VAL A 31 -6.81 7.72 -7.36
N ASP A 32 -5.78 8.49 -7.64
CA ASP A 32 -5.93 9.92 -7.96
C ASP A 32 -6.02 10.09 -9.48
N ARG A 33 -7.25 10.23 -9.99
CA ARG A 33 -7.54 10.40 -11.42
C ARG A 33 -7.12 11.77 -11.96
N THR A 34 -6.72 12.71 -11.10
CA THR A 34 -6.30 14.05 -11.51
C THR A 34 -4.83 14.11 -11.95
N VAL A 35 -4.10 13.03 -11.77
CA VAL A 35 -2.68 12.94 -12.10
C VAL A 35 -2.49 12.81 -13.61
N ASP A 36 -2.01 13.86 -14.24
CA ASP A 36 -1.78 13.98 -15.68
C ASP A 36 -0.32 13.64 -16.09
N ARG A 37 0.60 13.62 -15.12
CA ARG A 37 2.01 13.26 -15.29
C ARG A 37 2.56 12.62 -14.01
N MET A 38 3.62 11.85 -14.15
CA MET A 38 4.33 11.30 -13.00
C MET A 38 4.80 12.42 -12.06
N ARG A 39 4.61 12.20 -10.76
CA ARG A 39 5.03 13.12 -9.70
C ARG A 39 5.49 12.39 -8.46
N VAL A 40 6.31 13.06 -7.65
CA VAL A 40 6.67 12.57 -6.33
C VAL A 40 5.61 12.99 -5.33
N VAL A 41 5.15 12.05 -4.53
CA VAL A 41 4.27 12.28 -3.39
C VAL A 41 4.96 11.80 -2.12
N GLY A 42 4.82 12.54 -1.03
CA GLY A 42 5.34 12.16 0.28
C GLY A 42 4.20 11.84 1.22
N SER A 43 4.34 10.85 2.08
CA SER A 43 3.38 10.56 3.13
C SER A 43 3.91 11.00 4.49
N PRO A 44 3.35 12.04 5.12
CA PRO A 44 3.75 12.47 6.45
C PRO A 44 3.26 11.52 7.55
N ALA A 45 2.33 10.63 7.22
CA ALA A 45 1.73 9.65 8.13
C ALA A 45 2.10 8.21 7.72
N LEU A 46 1.64 7.24 8.50
CA LEU A 46 1.70 5.84 8.13
C LEU A 46 0.87 5.60 6.86
N THR A 47 1.45 4.88 5.90
CA THR A 47 0.74 4.48 4.67
C THR A 47 0.46 2.99 4.73
N SER A 48 -0.79 2.62 4.96
CA SER A 48 -1.23 1.23 4.98
C SER A 48 -1.56 0.73 3.59
N THR A 49 -1.10 -0.47 3.29
CA THR A 49 -1.38 -1.23 2.06
C THR A 49 -1.72 -2.67 2.45
N SER A 50 -2.21 -3.49 1.53
CA SER A 50 -2.48 -4.91 1.78
C SER A 50 -1.95 -5.80 0.66
N HIS A 51 -1.54 -7.01 0.99
CA HIS A 51 -1.28 -8.06 0.01
C HIS A 51 -2.58 -8.61 -0.61
N SER A 52 -3.70 -8.50 0.11
CA SER A 52 -5.02 -8.85 -0.42
C SER A 52 -5.64 -7.66 -1.15
N LEU A 53 -5.95 -7.86 -2.42
CA LEU A 53 -6.70 -6.89 -3.22
C LEU A 53 -8.12 -6.71 -2.67
N GLU A 54 -8.75 -7.81 -2.25
CA GLU A 54 -10.09 -7.81 -1.64
C GLU A 54 -10.12 -6.88 -0.44
N THR A 55 -9.16 -7.03 0.47
CA THR A 55 -9.03 -6.18 1.65
C THR A 55 -8.75 -4.73 1.28
N ALA A 56 -7.79 -4.49 0.41
CA ALA A 56 -7.36 -3.14 0.03
C ALA A 56 -8.46 -2.33 -0.66
N THR A 57 -9.37 -2.99 -1.40
CA THR A 57 -10.39 -2.35 -2.23
C THR A 57 -11.81 -2.55 -1.72
N ASN A 58 -11.98 -3.20 -0.57
CA ASN A 58 -13.28 -3.68 -0.09
C ASN A 58 -14.03 -4.48 -1.18
N ASN A 59 -13.38 -5.56 -1.66
CA ASN A 59 -13.90 -6.41 -2.74
C ASN A 59 -14.22 -5.64 -4.04
N LEU A 60 -13.39 -4.69 -4.42
CA LEU A 60 -13.62 -3.83 -5.58
C LEU A 60 -14.92 -3.02 -5.50
N ALA A 61 -15.28 -2.54 -4.29
CA ALA A 61 -16.44 -1.66 -4.11
C ALA A 61 -16.39 -0.42 -5.01
N ARG A 62 -15.17 0.01 -5.37
CA ARG A 62 -14.89 0.88 -6.49
C ARG A 62 -13.95 0.15 -7.46
N PRO A 63 -14.11 0.32 -8.78
CA PRO A 63 -13.22 -0.32 -9.76
C PRO A 63 -11.88 0.43 -9.84
N GLU A 64 -11.21 0.58 -8.71
CA GLU A 64 -9.97 1.36 -8.55
C GLU A 64 -8.95 0.54 -7.76
N VAL A 65 -7.72 0.48 -8.27
CA VAL A 65 -6.61 -0.25 -7.65
C VAL A 65 -5.34 0.58 -7.71
N ALA A 66 -4.85 1.03 -6.57
CA ALA A 66 -3.49 1.53 -6.46
C ALA A 66 -2.55 0.37 -6.13
N ILE A 67 -1.44 0.30 -6.83
CA ILE A 67 -0.42 -0.74 -6.71
C ILE A 67 0.85 -0.08 -6.17
N VAL A 68 1.29 -0.50 -4.99
CA VAL A 68 2.48 0.04 -4.35
C VAL A 68 3.62 -0.95 -4.48
N VAL A 69 4.67 -0.54 -5.17
CA VAL A 69 5.92 -1.29 -5.35
C VAL A 69 6.96 -0.68 -4.42
N GLY A 70 7.29 -1.38 -3.36
CA GLY A 70 8.16 -0.84 -2.32
C GLY A 70 9.20 -1.81 -1.78
N ALA A 71 10.19 -1.28 -1.09
CA ALA A 71 11.29 -2.00 -0.45
C ALA A 71 11.23 -1.95 1.08
N ASN A 72 10.61 -0.89 1.65
CA ASN A 72 10.67 -0.61 3.08
C ASN A 72 9.35 -0.84 3.82
N GLY A 73 8.35 -1.41 3.17
CA GLY A 73 7.10 -1.78 3.82
C GLY A 73 7.31 -2.79 4.96
N ARG A 74 6.59 -2.61 6.05
CA ARG A 74 6.58 -3.46 7.24
C ARG A 74 5.36 -4.37 7.18
N ASP A 75 5.58 -5.66 7.02
CA ASP A 75 4.51 -6.67 7.00
C ASP A 75 4.00 -6.89 8.43
N LEU A 76 2.73 -6.59 8.67
CA LEU A 76 2.06 -6.76 9.96
C LEU A 76 1.42 -8.14 10.13
N THR A 77 1.42 -8.99 9.12
CA THR A 77 0.83 -10.34 9.16
C THR A 77 1.29 -11.14 10.39
N PRO A 78 2.59 -11.12 10.78
CA PRO A 78 3.02 -11.85 11.97
C PRO A 78 2.42 -11.33 13.29
N ILE A 79 2.00 -10.07 13.33
CA ILE A 79 1.38 -9.45 14.52
C ILE A 79 -0.08 -9.88 14.62
N TYR A 80 -0.78 -9.95 13.49
CA TYR A 80 -2.18 -10.38 13.42
C TYR A 80 -2.37 -11.91 13.47
N ALA A 81 -1.28 -12.69 13.50
CA ALA A 81 -1.35 -14.15 13.58
C ALA A 81 -2.05 -14.67 14.86
N VAL A 82 -2.30 -13.79 15.85
CA VAL A 82 -3.03 -14.10 17.08
C VAL A 82 -4.54 -14.15 16.86
N ASP A 83 -5.06 -13.47 15.84
CA ASP A 83 -6.48 -13.48 15.46
C ASP A 83 -6.61 -13.68 13.93
N PRO A 84 -6.75 -14.94 13.48
CA PRO A 84 -6.84 -15.26 12.04
C PRO A 84 -8.06 -14.66 11.37
N ASP A 85 -9.14 -14.33 12.10
CA ASP A 85 -10.34 -13.71 11.56
C ASP A 85 -10.12 -12.23 11.20
N PHE A 86 -8.99 -11.65 11.63
CA PHE A 86 -8.63 -10.24 11.44
C PHE A 86 -7.38 -10.02 10.59
N ASN A 87 -6.90 -11.03 9.87
CA ASN A 87 -5.70 -10.90 9.06
C ASN A 87 -5.95 -10.08 7.79
N LEU A 88 -5.75 -8.77 7.89
CA LEU A 88 -5.86 -7.83 6.77
C LEU A 88 -4.68 -7.93 5.78
N GLN A 89 -3.71 -8.81 6.03
CA GLN A 89 -2.47 -8.93 5.26
C GLN A 89 -1.81 -7.54 5.04
N GLU A 90 -1.84 -6.74 6.10
CA GLU A 90 -1.43 -5.33 6.07
C GLU A 90 0.08 -5.19 5.99
N VAL A 91 0.49 -4.28 5.13
CA VAL A 91 1.85 -3.77 5.02
C VAL A 91 1.81 -2.27 5.24
N THR A 92 2.64 -1.77 6.14
CA THR A 92 2.68 -0.36 6.49
C THR A 92 4.03 0.26 6.16
N TYR A 93 4.00 1.40 5.47
CA TYR A 93 5.16 2.26 5.25
C TYR A 93 5.22 3.32 6.34
N LEU A 94 6.43 3.61 6.80
CA LEU A 94 6.67 4.59 7.87
C LEU A 94 6.39 6.02 7.40
N PRO A 95 6.13 6.96 8.33
CA PRO A 95 6.02 8.37 8.00
C PRO A 95 7.26 8.87 7.25
N ASN A 96 7.06 9.84 6.36
CA ASN A 96 8.07 10.37 5.45
C ASN A 96 8.58 9.37 4.40
N SER A 97 7.78 8.37 4.07
CA SER A 97 7.98 7.59 2.85
C SER A 97 7.60 8.43 1.63
N TYR A 98 8.36 8.27 0.55
CA TYR A 98 8.14 8.97 -0.72
C TYR A 98 7.89 7.98 -1.83
N PHE A 99 7.00 8.34 -2.74
CA PHE A 99 6.61 7.49 -3.87
C PHE A 99 6.60 8.28 -5.17
N LEU A 100 7.05 7.67 -6.25
CA LEU A 100 6.78 8.12 -7.60
C LEU A 100 5.39 7.65 -7.99
N GLN A 101 4.44 8.58 -8.05
CA GLN A 101 3.06 8.33 -8.47
C GLN A 101 2.95 8.42 -9.98
N HIS A 102 2.51 7.34 -10.60
CA HIS A 102 2.27 7.28 -12.04
C HIS A 102 0.88 7.81 -12.41
N VAL A 103 0.67 8.07 -13.69
CA VAL A 103 -0.67 8.34 -14.24
C VAL A 103 -1.54 7.09 -14.14
N THR A 104 -2.84 7.29 -14.19
CA THR A 104 -3.79 6.17 -14.18
C THR A 104 -3.88 5.48 -15.54
N HIS A 105 -4.20 4.18 -15.52
CA HIS A 105 -4.44 3.35 -16.68
C HIS A 105 -5.69 2.52 -16.50
N GLU A 106 -6.42 2.28 -17.57
CA GLU A 106 -7.55 1.36 -17.55
C GLU A 106 -7.06 -0.06 -17.89
N TYR A 107 -7.40 -1.02 -17.03
CA TYR A 107 -6.99 -2.41 -17.19
C TYR A 107 -8.07 -3.38 -16.71
N ASN A 108 -8.57 -4.24 -17.59
CA ASN A 108 -9.57 -5.27 -17.25
C ASN A 108 -10.77 -4.74 -16.45
N GLY A 109 -11.26 -3.53 -16.79
CA GLY A 109 -12.43 -2.91 -16.17
C GLY A 109 -12.17 -2.31 -14.79
N VAL A 110 -10.89 -2.08 -14.43
CA VAL A 110 -10.49 -1.30 -13.27
C VAL A 110 -9.54 -0.19 -13.69
N THR A 111 -9.59 0.92 -12.97
CA THR A 111 -8.58 1.98 -13.10
C THR A 111 -7.41 1.63 -12.18
N ILE A 112 -6.23 1.50 -12.73
CA ILE A 112 -5.01 1.21 -11.97
C ILE A 112 -4.09 2.43 -11.90
N GLN A 113 -3.36 2.55 -10.78
CA GLN A 113 -2.32 3.55 -10.58
C GLN A 113 -1.15 2.94 -9.83
N VAL A 114 0.08 3.14 -10.32
CA VAL A 114 1.27 2.60 -9.66
C VAL A 114 1.96 3.68 -8.84
N TYR A 115 2.45 3.26 -7.67
CA TYR A 115 3.33 4.02 -6.80
C TYR A 115 4.61 3.23 -6.61
N GLU A 116 5.74 3.79 -6.99
CA GLU A 116 7.06 3.18 -6.76
C GLU A 116 7.76 3.91 -5.62
N GLU A 117 8.15 3.18 -4.57
CA GLU A 117 8.83 3.78 -3.44
C GLU A 117 10.19 4.37 -3.84
N ILE A 118 10.45 5.57 -3.35
CA ILE A 118 11.71 6.28 -3.53
C ILE A 118 12.53 6.16 -2.24
N VAL A 119 13.76 5.66 -2.36
CA VAL A 119 14.71 5.58 -1.26
C VAL A 119 15.69 6.73 -1.37
N LEU A 120 15.84 7.50 -0.28
CA LEU A 120 16.84 8.55 -0.19
C LEU A 120 18.20 7.91 0.05
N ASN A 121 19.15 8.19 -0.82
CA ASN A 121 20.54 7.76 -0.65
C ASN A 121 21.27 8.74 0.28
N SER A 122 21.70 8.27 1.44
CA SER A 122 22.47 9.05 2.41
C SER A 122 23.82 9.52 1.86
N ASP A 123 24.40 8.80 0.92
CA ASP A 123 25.76 9.00 0.43
C ASP A 123 25.88 9.85 -0.84
N SER A 124 24.78 10.08 -1.53
CA SER A 124 24.72 10.91 -2.72
C SER A 124 23.50 11.79 -2.64
N ALA A 125 23.54 13.05 -2.41
CA ALA A 125 22.38 13.98 -2.34
C ALA A 125 21.29 13.74 -3.43
N GLY A 126 20.86 12.49 -3.60
CA GLY A 126 19.94 11.98 -4.60
C GLY A 126 18.98 10.93 -4.04
N PHE A 127 17.96 10.60 -4.80
CA PHE A 127 17.03 9.51 -4.50
C PHE A 127 17.06 8.51 -5.64
N THR A 128 16.77 7.26 -5.28
CA THR A 128 16.67 6.14 -6.20
C THR A 128 15.29 5.51 -6.03
N ILE A 129 14.66 5.10 -7.11
CA ILE A 129 13.47 4.25 -7.04
C ILE A 129 13.93 2.91 -6.50
N ALA A 130 13.30 2.45 -5.40
CA ALA A 130 13.73 1.26 -4.68
C ALA A 130 13.70 -0.01 -5.55
N HIS A 131 12.65 -0.16 -6.34
CA HIS A 131 12.46 -1.25 -7.30
C HIS A 131 11.84 -0.70 -8.58
N PRO A 132 12.64 -0.07 -9.48
CA PRO A 132 12.11 0.54 -10.68
C PRO A 132 11.46 -0.53 -11.58
N LEU A 133 10.22 -0.27 -11.96
CA LEU A 133 9.51 -1.10 -12.91
C LEU A 133 10.01 -0.76 -14.33
N HIS A 134 10.72 -1.68 -14.92
CA HIS A 134 11.12 -1.58 -16.34
C HIS A 134 10.02 -2.09 -17.27
N THR A 135 9.16 -2.96 -16.77
CA THR A 135 7.99 -3.51 -17.49
C THR A 135 6.82 -3.66 -16.52
N TRP A 136 5.62 -3.83 -17.05
CA TRP A 136 4.42 -4.12 -16.26
C TRP A 136 4.30 -5.59 -15.85
N ASP A 137 5.10 -6.48 -16.41
CA ASP A 137 4.98 -7.93 -16.20
C ASP A 137 4.96 -8.35 -14.73
N PRO A 138 5.83 -7.83 -13.85
CA PRO A 138 5.79 -8.19 -12.43
C PRO A 138 4.50 -7.76 -11.73
N VAL A 139 3.96 -6.60 -12.12
CA VAL A 139 2.70 -6.07 -11.57
C VAL A 139 1.53 -6.92 -12.06
N LEU A 140 1.45 -7.20 -13.36
CA LEU A 140 0.37 -7.98 -13.95
C LEU A 140 0.34 -9.42 -13.45
N ALA A 141 1.51 -10.02 -13.21
CA ALA A 141 1.62 -11.37 -12.65
C ALA A 141 0.95 -11.50 -11.26
N ILE A 142 0.90 -10.41 -10.49
CA ILE A 142 0.23 -10.36 -9.19
C ILE A 142 -1.20 -9.85 -9.32
N LEU A 143 -1.43 -8.83 -10.14
CA LEU A 143 -2.72 -8.17 -10.29
C LEU A 143 -3.78 -9.09 -10.91
N ASP A 144 -3.44 -9.84 -11.96
CA ASP A 144 -4.42 -10.67 -12.68
C ASP A 144 -5.06 -11.75 -11.80
N PRO A 145 -4.30 -12.57 -11.06
CA PRO A 145 -4.90 -13.54 -10.14
C PRO A 145 -5.66 -12.86 -8.99
N ALA A 146 -5.20 -11.71 -8.50
CA ALA A 146 -5.88 -10.96 -7.44
C ALA A 146 -7.22 -10.39 -7.91
N LEU A 147 -7.29 -9.80 -9.12
CA LEU A 147 -8.55 -9.32 -9.72
C LEU A 147 -9.56 -10.46 -9.93
N ARG A 148 -9.08 -11.62 -10.37
CA ARG A 148 -9.92 -12.80 -10.54
C ARG A 148 -10.48 -13.26 -9.19
N SER A 149 -9.62 -13.36 -8.16
CA SER A 149 -10.01 -13.74 -6.81
C SER A 149 -11.07 -12.79 -6.25
N ALA A 150 -10.84 -11.49 -6.31
CA ALA A 150 -11.75 -10.48 -5.78
C ALA A 150 -13.14 -10.50 -6.44
N ARG A 151 -13.22 -10.88 -7.73
CA ARG A 151 -14.49 -10.99 -8.47
C ARG A 151 -15.24 -12.29 -8.22
N GLU A 152 -14.51 -13.39 -8.12
CA GLU A 152 -15.09 -14.73 -8.01
C GLU A 152 -15.34 -15.15 -6.55
N ARG A 153 -14.56 -14.65 -5.63
CA ARG A 153 -14.55 -15.08 -4.23
C ARG A 153 -14.37 -13.88 -3.28
N PRO A 154 -15.37 -12.97 -3.22
CA PRO A 154 -15.27 -11.83 -2.32
C PRO A 154 -15.13 -12.31 -0.86
N LEU A 155 -14.28 -11.64 -0.10
CA LEU A 155 -14.07 -11.93 1.31
C LEU A 155 -15.16 -11.27 2.18
N PRO A 156 -15.61 -11.90 3.26
CA PRO A 156 -16.41 -11.23 4.27
C PRO A 156 -15.54 -10.15 4.95
N MET A 157 -15.90 -8.88 4.74
CA MET A 157 -15.15 -7.75 5.29
C MET A 157 -15.94 -7.13 6.44
N PRO A 158 -15.36 -7.03 7.65
CA PRO A 158 -15.96 -6.25 8.73
C PRO A 158 -16.08 -4.78 8.31
N GLU A 159 -17.17 -4.12 8.77
CA GLU A 159 -17.41 -2.71 8.49
C GLU A 159 -16.21 -1.85 8.92
N GLY A 160 -15.76 -0.95 8.04
CA GLY A 160 -14.64 -0.04 8.28
C GLY A 160 -13.24 -0.68 8.22
N SER A 161 -13.12 -2.00 8.05
CA SER A 161 -11.82 -2.67 8.04
C SER A 161 -10.91 -2.22 6.88
N SER A 162 -11.50 -1.82 5.76
CA SER A 162 -10.79 -1.38 4.56
C SER A 162 -10.54 0.14 4.51
N ASP A 163 -11.13 0.95 5.39
CA ASP A 163 -11.13 2.41 5.30
C ASP A 163 -9.72 3.00 5.17
N ARG A 164 -8.77 2.50 5.94
CA ARG A 164 -7.37 2.93 5.89
C ARG A 164 -6.68 2.73 4.55
N PHE A 165 -7.20 1.86 3.70
CA PHE A 165 -6.66 1.60 2.36
C PHE A 165 -7.34 2.42 1.27
N LEU A 166 -8.47 3.09 1.59
CA LEU A 166 -9.29 3.86 0.67
C LEU A 166 -8.96 5.36 0.68
N GLU A 167 -8.00 5.77 1.49
CA GLU A 167 -7.56 7.17 1.58
C GLU A 167 -6.40 7.46 0.62
N PRO A 168 -6.25 8.73 0.15
CA PRO A 168 -5.12 9.13 -0.68
C PRO A 168 -3.78 9.01 0.08
N ILE A 169 -2.69 8.84 -0.66
CA ILE A 169 -1.33 9.07 -0.17
C ILE A 169 -1.06 10.57 -0.33
N HIS A 170 -0.83 11.25 0.77
CA HIS A 170 -0.62 12.71 0.80
C HIS A 170 0.85 13.03 0.90
#